data_8b7d998a3bb82d8b21e3695cf28df2a9
#
_entry.id   8b7d998a3bb82d8b21e3695cf28df2a9
#
_cell.length_a   1.000
_cell.length_b   1.000
_cell.length_c   1.000
_cell.angle_alpha   90.00
_cell.angle_beta   90.00
_cell.angle_gamma   90.00
#
_symmetry.space_group_name_H-M   'P 1'
#
loop_
_entity.id
_entity.type
_entity.pdbx_description
1 polymer ?
#
loop_
_entity_poly.entity_id
_entity_poly.type
_entity_poly.pdbx_seq_one_letter_code
_entity_poly.pdbx_strand_id
1 'polypeptide(L)'
;MKKIIVFLAAAAAILSSCCNNCSTIKYGEQVVIDEATMMDKIKGGWFGQTIGCTYGGPTEFKYKGGIIWDGIPIPWYDDYIYDTFILDPGLYDDVYMDLTFVDVMIEHG
;
A
#
# COMPACT_ATOMS: atom_id res chain seq x y z
N MET A 1 24.56 14.65 31.84
CA MET A 1 23.90 15.56 30.90
C MET A 1 24.41 15.38 29.46
N LYS A 2 25.72 15.25 29.17
CA LYS A 2 26.26 15.08 27.81
C LYS A 2 25.77 13.80 27.06
N LYS A 3 25.53 12.69 27.77
CA LYS A 3 25.08 11.43 27.16
C LYS A 3 23.61 11.46 26.71
N ILE A 4 22.75 12.22 27.37
CA ILE A 4 21.32 12.38 26.98
C ILE A 4 21.21 13.23 25.74
N ILE A 5 22.03 14.24 25.59
CA ILE A 5 22.04 15.13 24.41
C ILE A 5 22.46 14.36 23.14
N VAL A 6 23.42 13.43 23.25
CA VAL A 6 23.88 12.59 22.15
C VAL A 6 22.77 11.63 21.70
N PHE A 7 21.99 11.06 22.61
CA PHE A 7 20.88 10.19 22.30
C PHE A 7 19.71 10.94 21.65
N LEU A 8 19.41 12.16 22.09
CA LEU A 8 18.38 12.99 21.44
C LEU A 8 18.81 13.44 20.04
N ALA A 9 20.07 13.76 19.81
CA ALA A 9 20.59 14.12 18.49
C ALA A 9 20.59 12.93 17.52
N ALA A 10 20.90 11.72 17.99
CA ALA A 10 20.85 10.50 17.20
C ALA A 10 19.39 10.13 16.83
N ALA A 11 18.44 10.27 17.76
CA ALA A 11 17.03 10.03 17.50
C ALA A 11 16.43 11.03 16.49
N ALA A 12 16.85 12.31 16.57
CA ALA A 12 16.44 13.34 15.59
C ALA A 12 16.99 13.06 14.19
N ALA A 13 18.22 12.52 14.08
CA ALA A 13 18.83 12.16 12.80
C ALA A 13 18.12 10.97 12.13
N ILE A 14 17.63 10.01 12.90
CA ILE A 14 16.87 8.85 12.37
C ILE A 14 15.50 9.28 11.86
N LEU A 15 14.84 10.24 12.50
CA LEU A 15 13.55 10.76 12.05
C LEU A 15 13.66 11.66 10.81
N SER A 16 14.83 12.28 10.56
CA SER A 16 15.08 13.09 9.36
C SER A 16 15.36 12.26 8.11
N SER A 17 15.71 10.99 8.26
CA SER A 17 16.10 10.12 7.13
C SER A 17 14.92 9.72 6.23
N CYS A 18 13.69 9.79 6.70
CA CYS A 18 12.52 9.42 5.91
C CYS A 18 11.98 10.54 5.01
N CYS A 19 12.47 11.79 5.11
CA CYS A 19 11.91 12.94 4.41
C CYS A 19 12.85 13.65 3.44
N ASN A 20 14.06 13.13 3.17
CA ASN A 20 15.04 13.84 2.33
C ASN A 20 14.68 13.91 0.83
N ASN A 21 13.54 13.32 0.40
CA ASN A 21 13.03 13.45 -0.97
C ASN A 21 11.53 13.72 -1.04
N CYS A 22 10.89 14.08 0.06
CA CYS A 22 9.52 14.57 0.00
C CYS A 22 9.56 16.06 -0.36
N SER A 23 9.66 16.36 -1.66
CA SER A 23 9.33 17.70 -2.14
C SER A 23 7.88 17.97 -1.73
N THR A 24 7.69 18.90 -0.80
CA THR A 24 6.34 19.36 -0.41
C THR A 24 5.72 20.04 -1.62
N ILE A 25 4.88 19.30 -2.34
CA ILE A 25 4.07 19.86 -3.43
C ILE A 25 3.13 20.87 -2.78
N LYS A 26 3.24 22.14 -3.19
CA LYS A 26 2.34 23.17 -2.72
C LYS A 26 0.99 23.04 -3.42
N TYR A 27 -0.10 23.31 -2.70
CA TYR A 27 -1.43 23.30 -3.29
C TYR A 27 -1.49 24.22 -4.53
N GLY A 28 -1.96 23.69 -5.64
CA GLY A 28 -2.02 24.41 -6.92
C GLY A 28 -0.73 24.36 -7.74
N GLU A 29 0.33 23.70 -7.27
CA GLU A 29 1.54 23.48 -8.06
C GLU A 29 1.28 22.40 -9.13
N GLN A 30 1.63 22.72 -10.37
CA GLN A 30 1.52 21.75 -11.46
C GLN A 30 2.69 20.75 -11.39
N VAL A 31 2.37 19.48 -11.20
CA VAL A 31 3.34 18.39 -11.23
C VAL A 31 3.35 17.80 -12.63
N VAL A 32 4.51 17.82 -13.28
CA VAL A 32 4.72 17.16 -14.57
C VAL A 32 5.49 15.87 -14.34
N ILE A 33 4.91 14.75 -14.72
CA ILE A 33 5.55 13.43 -14.70
C ILE A 33 5.55 12.86 -16.12
N ASP A 34 6.62 12.16 -16.49
CA ASP A 34 6.69 11.48 -17.76
C ASP A 34 5.82 10.22 -17.77
N GLU A 35 5.49 9.73 -18.97
CA GLU A 35 4.61 8.58 -19.17
C GLU A 35 5.13 7.31 -18.50
N ALA A 36 6.45 7.06 -18.55
CA ALA A 36 7.05 5.87 -17.96
C ALA A 36 6.90 5.86 -16.43
N THR A 37 7.16 7.01 -15.80
CA THR A 37 6.95 7.23 -14.37
C THR A 37 5.47 7.08 -13.99
N MET A 38 4.56 7.60 -14.79
CA MET A 38 3.12 7.46 -14.55
C MET A 38 2.71 5.98 -14.61
N MET A 39 3.13 5.26 -15.65
CA MET A 39 2.82 3.84 -15.81
C MET A 39 3.38 2.99 -14.69
N ASP A 40 4.59 3.29 -14.21
CA ASP A 40 5.18 2.60 -13.06
C ASP A 40 4.35 2.82 -11.78
N LYS A 41 3.91 4.04 -11.53
CA LYS A 41 3.02 4.36 -10.40
C LYS A 41 1.67 3.65 -10.48
N ILE A 42 1.06 3.61 -11.67
CA ILE A 42 -0.21 2.90 -11.90
C ILE A 42 -0.03 1.40 -11.60
N LYS A 43 1.01 0.78 -12.15
CA LYS A 43 1.32 -0.64 -11.86
C LYS A 43 1.55 -0.87 -10.37
N GLY A 44 2.32 0.00 -9.72
CA GLY A 44 2.55 -0.06 -8.27
C GLY A 44 1.25 0.03 -7.46
N GLY A 45 0.31 0.87 -7.87
CA GLY A 45 -1.02 0.98 -7.26
C GLY A 45 -1.81 -0.33 -7.36
N TRP A 46 -1.92 -0.90 -8.56
CA TRP A 46 -2.62 -2.17 -8.78
C TRP A 46 -1.98 -3.34 -8.02
N PHE A 47 -0.65 -3.44 -8.03
CA PHE A 47 0.06 -4.44 -7.22
C PHE A 47 -0.18 -4.24 -5.73
N GLY A 48 -0.10 -3.00 -5.25
CA GLY A 48 -0.33 -2.67 -3.85
C GLY A 48 -1.72 -3.08 -3.37
N GLN A 49 -2.76 -2.80 -4.17
CA GLN A 49 -4.13 -3.20 -3.88
C GLN A 49 -4.28 -4.73 -3.85
N THR A 50 -3.78 -5.42 -4.87
CA THR A 50 -3.82 -6.89 -4.93
C THR A 50 -3.11 -7.54 -3.73
N ILE A 51 -1.92 -7.04 -3.36
CA ILE A 51 -1.18 -7.49 -2.18
C ILE A 51 -2.00 -7.23 -0.91
N GLY A 52 -2.62 -6.05 -0.80
CA GLY A 52 -3.45 -5.67 0.34
C GLY A 52 -4.64 -6.60 0.53
N CYS A 53 -5.40 -6.89 -0.52
CA CYS A 53 -6.50 -7.85 -0.49
C CYS A 53 -6.01 -9.24 -0.07
N THR A 54 -4.94 -9.74 -0.70
CA THR A 54 -4.40 -11.07 -0.39
C THR A 54 -3.90 -11.18 1.05
N TYR A 55 -3.21 -10.15 1.55
CA TYR A 55 -2.67 -10.14 2.91
C TYR A 55 -3.76 -9.95 3.97
N GLY A 56 -4.77 -9.14 3.68
CA GLY A 56 -5.89 -8.86 4.59
C GLY A 56 -6.92 -9.98 4.67
N GLY A 57 -7.12 -10.73 3.59
CA GLY A 57 -8.17 -11.75 3.45
C GLY A 57 -8.25 -12.76 4.59
N PRO A 58 -7.14 -13.37 5.05
CA PRO A 58 -7.17 -14.34 6.16
C PRO A 58 -7.74 -13.78 7.47
N THR A 59 -7.75 -12.46 7.63
CA THR A 59 -8.24 -11.78 8.85
C THR A 59 -9.55 -11.05 8.65
N GLU A 60 -10.01 -10.93 7.42
CA GLU A 60 -11.22 -10.21 7.06
C GLU A 60 -12.44 -10.79 7.80
N PHE A 61 -13.27 -9.90 8.33
CA PHE A 61 -14.46 -10.21 9.15
C PHE A 61 -14.24 -11.04 10.42
N LYS A 62 -13.01 -11.53 10.71
CA LYS A 62 -12.74 -12.38 11.88
C LYS A 62 -12.55 -11.59 13.17
N TYR A 63 -12.04 -10.36 13.08
CA TYR A 63 -11.64 -9.55 14.24
C TYR A 63 -12.47 -8.27 14.35
N LYS A 64 -13.78 -8.42 14.40
CA LYS A 64 -14.73 -7.28 14.53
C LYS A 64 -14.70 -6.74 15.94
N GLY A 65 -14.28 -5.47 16.10
CA GLY A 65 -14.27 -4.78 17.39
C GLY A 65 -13.11 -5.14 18.32
N GLY A 66 -12.08 -5.82 17.82
CA GLY A 66 -10.88 -6.19 18.56
C GLY A 66 -9.60 -5.88 17.79
N ILE A 67 -8.47 -5.99 18.49
CA ILE A 67 -7.14 -5.91 17.89
C ILE A 67 -6.67 -7.33 17.57
N ILE A 68 -6.07 -7.50 16.40
CA ILE A 68 -5.42 -8.77 16.04
C ILE A 68 -4.18 -8.91 16.91
N TRP A 69 -4.07 -10.04 17.61
CA TRP A 69 -2.88 -10.33 18.41
C TRP A 69 -1.67 -10.61 17.53
N ASP A 70 -0.53 -10.02 17.86
CA ASP A 70 0.70 -10.08 17.06
C ASP A 70 1.22 -11.51 16.80
N GLY A 71 0.81 -12.48 17.63
CA GLY A 71 1.14 -13.91 17.45
C GLY A 71 0.26 -14.65 16.45
N ILE A 72 -0.75 -14.02 15.85
CA ILE A 72 -1.58 -14.64 14.82
C ILE A 72 -0.80 -14.67 13.51
N PRO A 73 -0.47 -15.86 12.96
CA PRO A 73 0.24 -15.95 11.70
C PRO A 73 -0.69 -15.53 10.56
N ILE A 74 -0.22 -14.61 9.72
CA ILE A 74 -0.84 -14.31 8.42
C ILE A 74 -0.03 -15.10 7.38
N PRO A 75 -0.65 -16.01 6.63
CA PRO A 75 0.07 -16.82 5.67
C PRO A 75 0.65 -15.95 4.56
N TRP A 76 1.91 -16.17 4.21
CA TRP A 76 2.58 -15.54 3.08
C TRP A 76 3.71 -16.43 2.60
N TYR A 77 3.67 -16.85 1.34
CA TYR A 77 4.67 -17.71 0.70
C TYR A 77 4.75 -17.40 -0.79
N ASP A 78 5.73 -17.98 -1.47
CA ASP A 78 5.85 -17.86 -2.93
C ASP A 78 4.56 -18.38 -3.58
N ASP A 79 4.10 -17.69 -4.63
CA ASP A 79 2.84 -17.97 -5.34
C ASP A 79 1.53 -17.77 -4.53
N TYR A 80 1.59 -17.27 -3.28
CA TYR A 80 0.39 -17.12 -2.45
C TYR A 80 -0.70 -16.24 -3.10
N ILE A 81 -0.31 -15.18 -3.81
CA ILE A 81 -1.26 -14.33 -4.56
C ILE A 81 -1.95 -15.15 -5.65
N TYR A 82 -1.19 -15.93 -6.41
CA TYR A 82 -1.72 -16.76 -7.48
C TYR A 82 -2.68 -17.82 -6.94
N ASP A 83 -2.27 -18.54 -5.90
CA ASP A 83 -3.10 -19.57 -5.26
C ASP A 83 -4.40 -18.96 -4.72
N THR A 84 -4.33 -17.79 -4.09
CA THR A 84 -5.51 -17.10 -3.57
C THR A 84 -6.45 -16.68 -4.70
N PHE A 85 -5.92 -16.19 -5.82
CA PHE A 85 -6.72 -15.84 -6.99
C PHE A 85 -7.51 -17.03 -7.57
N ILE A 86 -6.91 -18.22 -7.54
CA ILE A 86 -7.55 -19.44 -8.05
C ILE A 86 -8.57 -20.02 -7.04
N LEU A 87 -8.21 -20.01 -5.75
CA LEU A 87 -8.99 -20.69 -4.72
C LEU A 87 -10.11 -19.83 -4.13
N ASP A 88 -9.89 -18.50 -4.06
CA ASP A 88 -10.83 -17.55 -3.50
C ASP A 88 -10.87 -16.25 -4.32
N PRO A 89 -11.35 -16.30 -5.57
CA PRO A 89 -11.40 -15.11 -6.44
C PRO A 89 -12.30 -14.00 -5.90
N GLY A 90 -13.25 -14.33 -5.03
CA GLY A 90 -14.15 -13.35 -4.40
C GLY A 90 -13.47 -12.37 -3.46
N LEU A 91 -12.28 -12.72 -2.98
CA LEU A 91 -11.45 -11.85 -2.15
C LEU A 91 -10.99 -10.56 -2.88
N TYR A 92 -11.06 -10.53 -4.19
CA TYR A 92 -10.59 -9.43 -5.03
C TYR A 92 -11.73 -8.55 -5.57
N ASP A 93 -12.87 -8.51 -4.89
CA ASP A 93 -14.03 -7.70 -5.28
C ASP A 93 -13.69 -6.21 -5.39
N ASP A 94 -12.88 -5.65 -4.49
CA ASP A 94 -12.38 -4.27 -4.58
C ASP A 94 -11.57 -4.04 -5.87
N VAL A 95 -10.72 -4.99 -6.26
CA VAL A 95 -9.94 -4.91 -7.51
C VAL A 95 -10.87 -4.97 -8.73
N TYR A 96 -11.86 -5.83 -8.72
CA TYR A 96 -12.83 -5.95 -9.83
C TYR A 96 -13.71 -4.71 -9.94
N MET A 97 -14.08 -4.11 -8.82
CA MET A 97 -14.86 -2.88 -8.80
C MET A 97 -14.07 -1.73 -9.45
N ASP A 98 -12.80 -1.57 -9.10
CA ASP A 98 -11.96 -0.53 -9.69
C ASP A 98 -11.72 -0.75 -11.20
N LEU A 99 -11.53 -1.99 -11.64
CA LEU A 99 -11.45 -2.33 -13.07
C LEU A 99 -12.74 -1.94 -13.81
N THR A 100 -13.90 -2.17 -13.21
CA THR A 100 -15.19 -1.78 -13.79
C THR A 100 -15.29 -0.26 -13.96
N PHE A 101 -14.83 0.52 -12.98
CA PHE A 101 -14.78 1.98 -13.10
C PHE A 101 -13.84 2.44 -14.22
N VAL A 102 -12.69 1.80 -14.37
CA VAL A 102 -11.75 2.10 -15.46
C VAL A 102 -12.41 1.82 -16.81
N ASP A 103 -13.11 0.70 -16.97
CA ASP A 103 -13.83 0.36 -18.21
C ASP A 103 -14.91 1.41 -18.54
N VAL A 104 -15.69 1.82 -17.55
CA VAL A 104 -16.70 2.89 -17.74
C VAL A 104 -16.06 4.21 -18.16
N MET A 105 -14.91 4.56 -17.58
CA MET A 105 -14.18 5.78 -17.97
C MET A 105 -13.60 5.69 -19.38
N ILE A 106 -13.19 4.51 -19.84
CA ILE A 106 -12.72 4.29 -21.20
C ILE A 106 -13.87 4.42 -22.20
N GLU A 107 -15.03 3.88 -21.87
CA GLU A 107 -16.19 3.86 -22.79
C GLU A 107 -16.91 5.22 -22.88
N HIS A 108 -16.95 5.98 -21.80
CA HIS A 108 -17.79 7.17 -21.69
C HIS A 108 -17.02 8.49 -21.48
N GLY A 109 -15.73 8.45 -21.20
CA GLY A 109 -14.84 9.62 -21.04
C GLY A 109 -14.89 10.21 -19.66
#